data_420e381ad49bd2cf2626bdf6b917ee49
#
_entry.id   420e381ad49bd2cf2626bdf6b917ee49
#
_cell.length_a   1.000
_cell.length_b   1.000
_cell.length_c   1.000
_cell.angle_alpha   90.00
_cell.angle_beta   90.00
_cell.angle_gamma   90.00
#
_symmetry.space_group_name_H-M   'P 1'
#
loop_
_entity.id
_entity.type
_entity.pdbx_description
1 polymer ?
#
loop_
_entity_poly.entity_id
_entity_poly.type
_entity_poly.pdbx_seq_one_letter_code
_entity_poly.pdbx_strand_id
1 'polypeptide(L)'
;METPMGKSGNEKKFMTSKNVFFDTNILVYAFDKADEKKQDISKTLMLEAIETGRGNISTQVLQEFYVVATTKLGILPELALTTMDSFGYLNVITITPEMIRSAIK
;
A
#
# COMPACT_ATOMS: atom_id res chain seq x y z
N MET A 1 4.16 30.83 -8.61
CA MET A 1 4.23 30.33 -8.57
C MET A 1 4.35 29.73 -8.43
N GLU A 2 4.33 29.54 -8.37
CA GLU A 2 4.49 28.88 -8.39
C GLU A 2 4.44 28.20 -8.05
N THR A 3 4.34 28.25 -7.95
CA THR A 3 4.35 27.53 -7.68
C THR A 3 4.18 26.91 -7.24
N PRO A 4 3.92 27.18 -7.29
CA PRO A 4 3.91 26.46 -6.96
C PRO A 4 3.92 25.63 -6.81
N MET A 5 3.82 25.83 -7.06
CA MET A 5 4.08 25.17 -7.10
C MET A 5 4.49 24.72 -6.78
N GLY A 6 4.50 25.03 -6.80
CA GLY A 6 5.10 24.73 -6.56
C GLY A 6 5.15 24.36 -5.91
N LYS A 7 4.99 24.56 -5.84
CA LYS A 7 5.26 24.19 -5.18
C LYS A 7 4.96 23.43 -4.75
N SER A 8 4.62 23.42 -4.62
CA SER A 8 4.51 22.68 -4.23
C SER A 8 4.55 21.61 -4.16
N GLY A 9 4.19 21.37 -4.24
CA GLY A 9 4.30 20.01 -4.67
C GLY A 9 5.57 19.31 -4.40
N ASN A 10 6.37 19.91 -3.75
CA ASN A 10 7.70 19.38 -3.50
C ASN A 10 7.71 18.27 -2.46
N GLU A 11 6.80 18.30 -1.52
CA GLU A 11 6.73 17.24 -0.54
C GLU A 11 6.46 15.90 -1.19
N LYS A 12 5.65 15.91 -2.22
CA LYS A 12 5.36 14.67 -2.93
C LYS A 12 6.60 14.08 -3.57
N LYS A 13 7.47 14.94 -4.04
CA LYS A 13 8.68 14.46 -4.69
C LYS A 13 9.60 13.75 -3.71
N PHE A 14 9.62 14.17 -2.48
CA PHE A 14 10.37 13.44 -1.46
C PHE A 14 9.88 12.02 -1.34
N MET A 15 8.57 11.85 -1.31
CA MET A 15 7.99 10.53 -1.13
C MET A 15 8.28 9.65 -2.32
N THR A 16 8.27 10.22 -3.52
CA THR A 16 8.47 9.42 -4.73
C THR A 16 9.91 9.02 -4.94
N SER A 17 10.86 9.65 -4.24
CA SER A 17 12.27 9.31 -4.41
C SER A 17 12.67 8.10 -3.60
N LYS A 18 11.81 7.59 -2.74
CA LYS A 18 12.12 6.47 -1.87
C LYS A 18 11.14 5.34 -2.08
N ASN A 19 11.60 4.13 -1.76
CA ASN A 19 10.73 2.97 -1.77
C ASN A 19 9.72 3.08 -0.63
N VAL A 20 8.49 2.71 -0.93
CA VAL A 20 7.40 2.72 0.03
C VAL A 20 6.97 1.28 0.26
N PHE A 21 6.91 0.89 1.52
CA PHE A 21 6.47 -0.46 1.90
C PHE A 21 5.11 -0.36 2.54
N PHE A 22 4.14 -1.05 1.96
CA PHE A 22 2.78 -1.01 2.47
C PHE A 22 2.58 -2.10 3.50
N ASP A 23 1.99 -1.72 4.62
CA ASP A 23 1.58 -2.70 5.62
C ASP A 23 0.08 -2.98 5.45
N THR A 24 -0.40 -3.95 6.23
CA THR A 24 -1.79 -4.38 6.12
C THR A 24 -2.76 -3.26 6.44
N ASN A 25 -2.41 -2.38 7.38
CA ASN A 25 -3.32 -1.31 7.78
C ASN A 25 -3.61 -0.34 6.65
N ILE A 26 -2.62 0.01 5.86
CA ILE A 26 -2.82 0.91 4.73
C ILE A 26 -3.78 0.28 3.72
N LEU A 27 -3.61 -1.01 3.45
CA LEU A 27 -4.49 -1.70 2.52
C LEU A 27 -5.92 -1.76 3.05
N VAL A 28 -6.06 -2.04 4.35
CA VAL A 28 -7.38 -2.12 4.96
C VAL A 28 -8.08 -0.78 4.89
N TYR A 29 -7.38 0.31 5.21
CA TYR A 29 -7.97 1.65 5.15
C TYR A 29 -8.44 1.99 3.75
N ALA A 30 -7.74 1.53 2.72
CA ALA A 30 -8.13 1.83 1.34
C ALA A 30 -9.49 1.24 0.98
N PHE A 31 -9.95 0.23 1.70
CA PHE A 31 -11.21 -0.44 1.43
C PHE A 31 -12.22 -0.34 2.59
N ASP A 32 -11.88 0.38 3.64
CA ASP A 32 -12.76 0.54 4.79
C ASP A 32 -13.57 1.81 4.62
N LYS A 33 -14.87 1.64 4.42
CA LYS A 33 -15.77 2.77 4.19
C LYS A 33 -16.15 3.50 5.48
N ALA A 34 -15.78 2.97 6.62
CA ALA A 34 -16.14 3.58 7.91
C ALA A 34 -15.37 4.88 8.15
N ASP A 35 -14.22 5.06 7.51
CA ASP A 35 -13.43 6.27 7.66
C ASP A 35 -13.00 6.75 6.28
N GLU A 36 -13.81 7.64 5.71
CA GLU A 36 -13.58 8.12 4.35
C GLU A 36 -12.27 8.87 4.21
N LYS A 37 -11.87 9.58 5.25
CA LYS A 37 -10.64 10.36 5.19
C LYS A 37 -9.43 9.45 5.10
N LYS A 38 -9.38 8.42 5.94
CA LYS A 38 -8.29 7.45 5.86
C LYS A 38 -8.33 6.69 4.56
N GLN A 39 -9.52 6.38 4.07
CA GLN A 39 -9.66 5.70 2.80
C GLN A 39 -9.06 6.51 1.66
N ASP A 40 -9.39 7.80 1.59
CA ASP A 40 -8.88 8.66 0.53
C ASP A 40 -7.37 8.79 0.59
N ILE A 41 -6.82 8.98 1.78
CA ILE A 41 -5.37 9.10 1.93
C ILE A 41 -4.67 7.82 1.50
N SER A 42 -5.21 6.67 1.93
CA SER A 42 -4.60 5.39 1.60
C SER A 42 -4.65 5.11 0.11
N LYS A 43 -5.78 5.40 -0.53
CA LYS A 43 -5.89 5.21 -1.98
C LYS A 43 -4.93 6.11 -2.74
N THR A 44 -4.79 7.34 -2.30
CA THR A 44 -3.86 8.28 -2.95
C THR A 44 -2.43 7.77 -2.84
N LEU A 45 -2.04 7.30 -1.66
CA LEU A 45 -0.69 6.76 -1.47
C LEU A 45 -0.44 5.55 -2.36
N MET A 46 -1.42 4.67 -2.48
CA MET A 46 -1.28 3.48 -3.31
C MET A 46 -1.14 3.82 -4.78
N LEU A 47 -1.98 4.73 -5.26
CA LEU A 47 -1.91 5.15 -6.66
C LEU A 47 -0.57 5.80 -6.97
N GLU A 48 -0.11 6.64 -6.10
CA GLU A 48 1.17 7.32 -6.28
C GLU A 48 2.32 6.31 -6.33
N ALA A 49 2.28 5.33 -5.43
CA ALA A 49 3.32 4.30 -5.38
C ALA A 49 3.32 3.45 -6.65
N ILE A 50 2.14 3.13 -7.17
CA ILE A 50 2.03 2.37 -8.41
C ILE A 50 2.58 3.18 -9.59
N GLU A 51 2.21 4.45 -9.66
CA GLU A 51 2.64 5.29 -10.76
C GLU A 51 4.15 5.50 -10.79
N THR A 52 4.76 5.59 -9.62
CA THR A 52 6.20 5.84 -9.54
C THR A 52 7.02 4.56 -9.57
N GLY A 53 6.37 3.39 -9.45
CA GLY A 53 7.07 2.11 -9.41
C GLY A 53 7.84 1.88 -8.13
N ARG A 54 7.56 2.64 -7.08
CA ARG A 54 8.31 2.55 -5.83
C ARG A 54 7.53 1.89 -4.70
N GLY A 55 6.35 1.40 -5.00
CA GLY A 55 5.54 0.72 -4.01
C GLY A 55 5.93 -0.74 -3.89
N ASN A 56 6.05 -1.21 -2.66
CA ASN A 56 6.44 -2.59 -2.36
C ASN A 56 5.47 -3.19 -1.36
N ILE A 57 5.20 -4.47 -1.51
CA ILE A 57 4.31 -5.19 -0.62
C ILE A 57 4.85 -6.59 -0.42
N SER A 58 4.80 -7.09 0.81
CA SER A 58 5.28 -8.43 1.07
C SER A 58 4.16 -9.45 0.88
N THR A 59 4.55 -10.70 0.64
CA THR A 59 3.59 -11.79 0.55
C THR A 59 2.84 -11.98 1.86
N GLN A 60 3.50 -11.70 2.99
CA GLN A 60 2.85 -11.80 4.29
C GLN A 60 1.72 -10.78 4.42
N VAL A 61 1.96 -9.54 3.97
CA VAL A 61 0.94 -8.50 4.01
C VAL A 61 -0.24 -8.87 3.13
N LEU A 62 0.02 -9.47 1.96
CA LEU A 62 -1.04 -9.92 1.09
C LEU A 62 -1.92 -10.96 1.78
N GLN A 63 -1.31 -11.92 2.48
CA GLN A 63 -2.06 -12.93 3.21
C GLN A 63 -2.88 -12.32 4.33
N GLU A 64 -2.28 -11.40 5.08
CA GLU A 64 -2.99 -10.72 6.16
C GLU A 64 -4.15 -9.90 5.63
N PHE A 65 -3.97 -9.25 4.51
CA PHE A 65 -5.04 -8.48 3.89
C PHE A 65 -6.22 -9.38 3.55
N TYR A 66 -5.95 -10.54 2.96
CA TYR A 66 -7.02 -11.47 2.59
C TYR A 66 -7.85 -11.84 3.82
N VAL A 67 -7.18 -12.19 4.92
CA VAL A 67 -7.87 -12.58 6.14
C VAL A 67 -8.72 -11.43 6.69
N VAL A 68 -8.16 -10.23 6.78
CA VAL A 68 -8.90 -9.10 7.32
C VAL A 68 -10.05 -8.72 6.39
N ALA A 69 -9.81 -8.72 5.09
CA ALA A 69 -10.84 -8.34 4.12
C ALA A 69 -12.05 -9.26 4.21
N THR A 70 -11.80 -10.55 4.31
CA THR A 70 -12.89 -11.52 4.32
C THR A 70 -13.55 -11.66 5.69
N THR A 71 -12.81 -11.44 6.78
CA THR A 71 -13.37 -11.65 8.13
C THR A 71 -13.90 -10.36 8.76
N LYS A 72 -13.23 -9.25 8.55
CA LYS A 72 -13.62 -7.98 9.20
C LYS A 72 -14.36 -7.04 8.29
N LEU A 73 -13.94 -6.93 7.03
CA LEU A 73 -14.58 -6.02 6.09
C LEU A 73 -15.74 -6.66 5.36
N GLY A 74 -15.94 -7.96 5.52
CA GLY A 74 -17.06 -8.64 4.88
C GLY A 74 -16.96 -8.73 3.37
N ILE A 75 -15.76 -8.61 2.82
CA ILE A 75 -15.56 -8.72 1.38
C ILE A 75 -15.61 -10.19 0.98
N LEU A 76 -16.34 -10.49 -0.08
CA LEU A 76 -16.41 -11.86 -0.57
C LEU A 76 -15.03 -12.36 -0.96
N PRO A 77 -14.71 -13.64 -0.68
CA PRO A 77 -13.38 -14.18 -1.00
C PRO A 77 -12.96 -13.95 -2.44
N GLU A 78 -13.87 -14.12 -3.39
CA GLU A 78 -13.54 -13.92 -4.80
C GLU A 78 -13.15 -12.47 -5.10
N LEU A 79 -13.86 -11.53 -4.47
CA LEU A 79 -13.56 -10.13 -4.65
C LEU A 79 -12.25 -9.75 -3.97
N ALA A 80 -11.98 -10.35 -2.82
CA ALA A 80 -10.71 -10.12 -2.13
C ALA A 80 -9.54 -10.59 -3.00
N LEU A 81 -9.68 -11.76 -3.64
CA LEU A 81 -8.63 -12.28 -4.52
C LEU A 81 -8.42 -11.37 -5.72
N THR A 82 -9.52 -10.89 -6.32
CA THR A 82 -9.42 -9.97 -7.46
C THR A 82 -8.72 -8.68 -7.04
N THR A 83 -9.02 -8.18 -5.84
CA THR A 83 -8.38 -6.99 -5.32
C THR A 83 -6.89 -7.24 -5.12
N MET A 84 -6.52 -8.41 -4.61
CA MET A 84 -5.11 -8.74 -4.43
C MET A 84 -4.36 -8.78 -5.75
N ASP A 85 -5.02 -9.20 -6.82
CA ASP A 85 -4.41 -9.19 -8.14
C ASP A 85 -4.01 -7.77 -8.55
N SER A 86 -4.81 -6.78 -8.18
CA SER A 86 -4.48 -5.39 -8.51
C SER A 86 -3.25 -4.90 -7.74
N PHE A 87 -2.94 -5.50 -6.60
CA PHE A 87 -1.71 -5.18 -5.87
C PHE A 87 -0.48 -5.70 -6.59
N GLY A 88 -0.64 -6.55 -7.61
CA GLY A 88 0.46 -7.01 -8.44
C GLY A 88 1.17 -5.90 -9.20
N TYR A 89 0.55 -4.71 -9.27
CA TYR A 89 1.22 -3.54 -9.83
C TYR A 89 2.27 -2.98 -8.87
N LEU A 90 2.26 -3.42 -7.63
CA LEU A 90 3.32 -3.13 -6.67
C LEU A 90 4.40 -4.19 -6.80
N ASN A 91 5.57 -3.87 -6.28
CA ASN A 91 6.65 -4.85 -6.23
C ASN A 91 6.36 -5.83 -5.09
N VAL A 92 6.16 -7.09 -5.44
CA VAL A 92 5.85 -8.12 -4.44
C VAL A 92 7.15 -8.73 -3.95
N ILE A 93 7.33 -8.73 -2.64
CA ILE A 93 8.57 -9.17 -2.00
C ILE A 93 8.26 -10.35 -1.08
N THR A 94 9.02 -11.42 -1.25
CA THR A 94 8.93 -12.57 -0.35
C THR A 94 9.91 -12.36 0.81
N ILE A 95 9.40 -12.42 2.03
CA ILE A 95 10.22 -12.25 3.22
C ILE A 95 11.03 -13.52 3.43
N THR A 96 12.35 -13.38 3.55
CA THR A 96 13.24 -14.51 3.81
C THR A 96 13.82 -14.40 5.22
N PRO A 97 14.30 -15.53 5.78
CA PRO A 97 14.99 -15.47 7.08
C PRO A 97 16.18 -14.52 7.10
N GLU A 98 16.86 -14.42 5.99
CA GLU A 98 18.02 -13.53 5.91
C GLU A 98 17.62 -12.07 6.03
N MET A 99 16.50 -11.71 5.39
CA MET A 99 15.98 -10.35 5.50
C MET A 99 15.60 -10.04 6.94
N ILE A 100 15.01 -11.00 7.62
CA ILE A 100 14.62 -10.83 9.01
C ILE A 100 15.85 -10.64 9.88
N ARG A 101 16.87 -11.45 9.68
CA ARG A 101 18.10 -11.32 10.47
C ARG A 101 18.75 -9.96 10.25
N SER A 102 18.76 -9.49 9.03
CA SER A 102 19.35 -8.18 8.72
C SER A 102 18.60 -7.04 9.40
N ALA A 103 17.29 -7.17 9.52
CA ALA A 103 16.47 -6.13 10.12
C ALA A 103 16.64 -6.04 11.62
N ILE A 104 17.05 -7.16 12.27
CA ILE A 104 17.17 -7.21 13.72
C ILE A 104 18.43 -6.51 14.22
N LYS A 105 19.41 -6.36 13.40
CA LYS A 105 20.66 -5.73 13.82
C LYS A 105 20.48 -4.28 14.31
#